data_e6fcf4bcb563ed5eaf7ee37d14c121e2
#
_entry.id   e6fcf4bcb563ed5eaf7ee37d14c121e2
#
_cell.length_a   1.000
_cell.length_b   1.000
_cell.length_c   1.000
_cell.angle_alpha   90.00
_cell.angle_beta   90.00
_cell.angle_gamma   90.00
#
_symmetry.space_group_name_H-M   'P 1'
#
loop_
_entity.id
_entity.type
_entity.pdbx_description
1 polymer ?
#
loop_
_entity_poly.entity_id
_entity_poly.type
_entity_poly.pdbx_seq_one_letter_code
_entity_poly.pdbx_strand_id
1 'polypeptide(L)'
;IRSVVEWYMSTAMRQDYLHQVFEKEIDIAIANYEKLWNTLGDKVDVVLTCGTDFGSQESQFCSLDTFKELWLPHYRRMNDWIHQHTTWKVFKHSCGAIIPILPGLIEAGFDIINPVQINAKDMDSHRLKEEFGSQLTFWGGGIDTQQILPFGTPDEIRRHVIGQCEILGRDGGFIFNAVHNIQANVPIENVVALFDTLKSLRN
;
A
#
# COMPACT_ATOMS: atom_id res chain seq x y z
N ILE A 1 18.61 13.11 7.51
CA ILE A 1 18.91 13.00 6.06
C ILE A 1 18.21 14.17 5.38
N ARG A 2 18.96 14.98 4.60
CA ARG A 2 18.50 16.30 4.13
C ARG A 2 17.98 16.29 2.69
N SER A 3 18.27 15.26 1.90
CA SER A 3 17.84 15.17 0.52
C SER A 3 17.53 13.73 0.10
N VAL A 4 16.76 13.56 -0.97
CA VAL A 4 16.44 12.25 -1.56
C VAL A 4 17.72 11.54 -2.01
N VAL A 5 18.68 12.27 -2.60
CA VAL A 5 19.96 11.70 -3.03
C VAL A 5 20.75 11.18 -1.83
N GLU A 6 20.88 11.96 -0.76
CA GLU A 6 21.57 11.52 0.46
C GLU A 6 20.87 10.32 1.12
N TRP A 7 19.54 10.27 1.03
CA TRP A 7 18.77 9.12 1.51
C TRP A 7 19.20 7.85 0.79
N TYR A 8 19.10 7.81 -0.55
CA TYR A 8 19.50 6.63 -1.32
C TYR A 8 20.98 6.29 -1.19
N MET A 9 21.86 7.27 -1.14
CA MET A 9 23.27 7.03 -0.84
C MET A 9 23.46 6.38 0.55
N SER A 10 22.69 6.80 1.53
CA SER A 10 22.78 6.25 2.89
C SER A 10 22.31 4.79 2.95
N THR A 11 21.29 4.40 2.18
CA THR A 11 20.83 3.01 2.12
C THR A 11 21.88 2.04 1.56
N ALA A 12 22.82 2.55 0.76
CA ALA A 12 23.92 1.76 0.20
C ALA A 12 25.23 1.86 1.01
N MET A 13 25.51 3.03 1.63
CA MET A 13 26.84 3.33 2.17
C MET A 13 26.89 3.53 3.69
N ARG A 14 25.73 3.66 4.36
CA ARG A 14 25.66 4.01 5.79
C ARG A 14 24.60 3.16 6.50
N GLN A 15 24.55 1.88 6.21
CA GLN A 15 23.51 0.99 6.72
C GLN A 15 23.53 0.90 8.26
N ASP A 16 24.71 0.80 8.89
CA ASP A 16 24.84 0.80 10.36
C ASP A 16 24.20 2.03 11.01
N TYR A 17 24.39 3.21 10.40
CA TYR A 17 23.76 4.44 10.85
C TYR A 17 22.24 4.38 10.68
N LEU A 18 21.75 3.86 9.54
CA LEU A 18 20.32 3.72 9.30
C LEU A 18 19.66 2.72 10.25
N HIS A 19 20.32 1.62 10.57
CA HIS A 19 19.84 0.68 11.58
C HIS A 19 19.63 1.36 12.94
N GLN A 20 20.58 2.17 13.39
CA GLN A 20 20.44 2.93 14.65
C GLN A 20 19.27 3.93 14.60
N VAL A 21 19.07 4.60 13.46
CA VAL A 21 17.95 5.52 13.26
C VAL A 21 16.63 4.76 13.31
N PHE A 22 16.50 3.67 12.52
CA PHE A 22 15.29 2.87 12.46
C PHE A 22 14.96 2.21 13.80
N GLU A 23 15.95 1.70 14.51
CA GLU A 23 15.74 1.15 15.85
C GLU A 23 15.09 2.19 16.78
N LYS A 24 15.61 3.41 16.76
CA LYS A 24 15.07 4.50 17.58
C LYS A 24 13.67 4.92 17.14
N GLU A 25 13.41 4.98 15.83
CA GLU A 25 12.09 5.29 15.29
C GLU A 25 11.07 4.22 15.69
N ILE A 26 11.43 2.94 15.62
CA ILE A 26 10.55 1.84 16.01
C ILE A 26 10.27 1.82 17.52
N ASP A 27 11.24 2.11 18.37
CA ASP A 27 11.01 2.26 19.81
C ASP A 27 9.94 3.32 20.09
N ILE A 28 10.05 4.48 19.42
CA ILE A 28 9.08 5.58 19.55
C ILE A 28 7.71 5.16 18.97
N ALA A 29 7.70 4.49 17.83
CA ALA A 29 6.47 4.03 17.18
C ALA A 29 5.71 3.05 18.10
N ILE A 30 6.38 2.04 18.63
CA ILE A 30 5.78 1.04 19.54
C ILE A 30 5.20 1.73 20.78
N ALA A 31 5.97 2.63 21.43
CA ALA A 31 5.47 3.38 22.58
C ALA A 31 4.25 4.25 22.26
N ASN A 32 4.13 4.76 21.03
CA ASN A 32 2.96 5.50 20.56
C ASN A 32 1.78 4.57 20.26
N TYR A 33 2.01 3.40 19.63
CA TYR A 33 0.93 2.42 19.39
C TYR A 33 0.36 1.88 20.69
N GLU A 34 1.17 1.66 21.71
CA GLU A 34 0.69 1.29 23.05
C GLU A 34 -0.27 2.33 23.63
N LYS A 35 0.08 3.62 23.54
CA LYS A 35 -0.82 4.72 23.99
C LYS A 35 -2.09 4.79 23.16
N LEU A 36 -1.98 4.64 21.84
CA LEU A 36 -3.12 4.62 20.95
C LEU A 36 -4.05 3.44 21.25
N TRP A 37 -3.51 2.24 21.44
CA TRP A 37 -4.28 1.07 21.80
C TRP A 37 -5.01 1.25 23.13
N ASN A 38 -4.34 1.75 24.16
CA ASN A 38 -4.94 2.03 25.47
C ASN A 38 -6.07 3.08 25.40
N THR A 39 -6.07 3.93 24.36
CA THR A 39 -7.09 4.97 24.17
C THR A 39 -8.23 4.54 23.27
N LEU A 40 -7.90 3.90 22.16
CA LEU A 40 -8.85 3.55 21.08
C LEU A 40 -9.35 2.11 21.18
N GLY A 41 -8.47 1.18 21.59
CA GLY A 41 -8.79 -0.24 21.69
C GLY A 41 -9.31 -0.80 20.36
N ASP A 42 -10.41 -1.53 20.44
CA ASP A 42 -11.12 -2.17 19.33
C ASP A 42 -12.05 -1.24 18.52
N LYS A 43 -12.00 0.08 18.76
CA LYS A 43 -12.77 1.07 17.99
C LYS A 43 -12.18 1.32 16.60
N VAL A 44 -10.99 0.81 16.33
CA VAL A 44 -10.27 0.92 15.07
C VAL A 44 -9.84 -0.46 14.62
N ASP A 45 -10.02 -0.77 13.34
CA ASP A 45 -9.65 -2.07 12.78
C ASP A 45 -8.27 -2.07 12.14
N VAL A 46 -7.81 -0.90 11.65
CA VAL A 46 -6.61 -0.77 10.82
C VAL A 46 -5.74 0.38 11.29
N VAL A 47 -4.43 0.15 11.36
CA VAL A 47 -3.44 1.18 11.66
C VAL A 47 -2.47 1.37 10.49
N LEU A 48 -2.32 2.62 10.04
CA LEU A 48 -1.28 3.02 9.08
C LEU A 48 0.07 3.13 9.82
N THR A 49 1.00 2.25 9.51
CA THR A 49 2.29 2.20 10.20
C THR A 49 3.41 2.88 9.44
N CYS A 50 3.35 2.88 8.11
CA CYS A 50 4.44 3.43 7.29
C CYS A 50 3.95 3.91 5.93
N GLY A 51 4.41 5.09 5.51
CA GLY A 51 4.15 5.71 4.21
C GLY A 51 5.40 5.86 3.33
N THR A 52 6.47 5.10 3.58
CA THR A 52 7.67 5.12 2.74
C THR A 52 7.41 4.41 1.42
N ASP A 53 7.60 5.11 0.30
CA ASP A 53 7.52 4.50 -1.03
C ASP A 53 8.75 3.67 -1.35
N PHE A 54 8.53 2.48 -1.93
CA PHE A 54 9.57 1.57 -2.40
C PHE A 54 9.62 1.43 -3.91
N GLY A 55 8.75 2.11 -4.65
CA GLY A 55 8.68 2.02 -6.09
C GLY A 55 8.50 3.36 -6.80
N SER A 56 9.02 3.41 -8.02
CA SER A 56 8.70 4.41 -9.04
C SER A 56 7.66 3.81 -10.02
N GLN A 57 7.34 4.55 -11.08
CA GLN A 57 6.48 4.04 -12.16
C GLN A 57 7.10 2.81 -12.85
N GLU A 58 8.43 2.73 -12.93
CA GLU A 58 9.17 1.75 -13.74
C GLU A 58 9.87 0.65 -12.94
N SER A 59 10.18 0.91 -11.66
CA SER A 59 10.97 -0.03 -10.86
C SER A 59 10.86 0.24 -9.37
N GLN A 60 11.22 -0.76 -8.56
CA GLN A 60 11.48 -0.59 -7.14
C GLN A 60 12.75 0.22 -6.88
N PHE A 61 12.84 0.86 -5.71
CA PHE A 61 13.99 1.68 -5.30
C PHE A 61 15.15 0.88 -4.69
N CYS A 62 14.93 -0.35 -4.26
CA CYS A 62 15.96 -1.24 -3.75
C CYS A 62 15.68 -2.69 -4.15
N SER A 63 16.69 -3.55 -4.07
CA SER A 63 16.51 -4.99 -4.23
C SER A 63 15.74 -5.58 -3.03
N LEU A 64 15.15 -6.75 -3.21
CA LEU A 64 14.53 -7.48 -2.10
C LEU A 64 15.55 -7.80 -0.99
N ASP A 65 16.79 -8.13 -1.36
CA ASP A 65 17.86 -8.41 -0.38
C ASP A 65 18.19 -7.16 0.45
N THR A 66 18.34 -6.00 -0.20
CA THR A 66 18.54 -4.74 0.52
C THR A 66 17.34 -4.40 1.41
N PHE A 67 16.11 -4.65 0.96
CA PHE A 67 14.93 -4.48 1.80
C PHE A 67 14.97 -5.40 3.02
N LYS A 68 15.31 -6.67 2.82
CA LYS A 68 15.40 -7.67 3.89
C LYS A 68 16.49 -7.35 4.91
N GLU A 69 17.59 -6.81 4.46
CA GLU A 69 18.69 -6.40 5.33
C GLU A 69 18.33 -5.16 6.14
N LEU A 70 17.85 -4.11 5.46
CA LEU A 70 17.76 -2.77 6.06
C LEU A 70 16.42 -2.46 6.73
N TRP A 71 15.27 -2.85 6.12
CA TRP A 71 13.93 -2.47 6.62
C TRP A 71 13.17 -3.58 7.31
N LEU A 72 13.28 -4.80 6.80
CA LEU A 72 12.48 -5.94 7.26
C LEU A 72 12.62 -6.19 8.77
N PRO A 73 13.81 -6.18 9.41
CA PRO A 73 13.92 -6.46 10.83
C PRO A 73 13.15 -5.44 11.69
N HIS A 74 13.19 -4.18 11.29
CA HIS A 74 12.56 -3.07 11.99
C HIS A 74 11.04 -3.08 11.81
N TYR A 75 10.57 -3.27 10.58
CA TYR A 75 9.13 -3.40 10.31
C TYR A 75 8.53 -4.62 10.98
N ARG A 76 9.22 -5.76 10.92
CA ARG A 76 8.76 -6.98 11.60
C ARG A 76 8.61 -6.75 13.09
N ARG A 77 9.60 -6.19 13.75
CA ARG A 77 9.55 -5.87 15.18
C ARG A 77 8.34 -5.02 15.56
N MET A 78 8.04 -3.99 14.77
CA MET A 78 6.88 -3.12 14.98
C MET A 78 5.55 -3.85 14.73
N ASN A 79 5.45 -4.54 13.60
CA ASN A 79 4.22 -5.22 13.18
C ASN A 79 3.91 -6.41 14.10
N ASP A 80 4.93 -7.17 14.51
CA ASP A 80 4.78 -8.25 15.50
C ASP A 80 4.25 -7.71 16.84
N TRP A 81 4.74 -6.56 17.30
CA TRP A 81 4.21 -5.93 18.51
C TRP A 81 2.72 -5.61 18.34
N ILE A 82 2.32 -5.00 17.20
CA ILE A 82 0.92 -4.67 16.93
C ILE A 82 0.06 -5.93 16.92
N HIS A 83 0.46 -6.97 16.21
CA HIS A 83 -0.30 -8.22 16.13
C HIS A 83 -0.41 -8.97 17.46
N GLN A 84 0.61 -8.88 18.33
CA GLN A 84 0.62 -9.55 19.63
C GLN A 84 -0.19 -8.81 20.71
N HIS A 85 -0.31 -7.48 20.59
CA HIS A 85 -0.90 -6.65 21.64
C HIS A 85 -2.23 -6.01 21.26
N THR A 86 -2.61 -6.08 19.99
CA THR A 86 -3.83 -5.44 19.48
C THR A 86 -4.62 -6.35 18.55
N THR A 87 -5.82 -5.94 18.18
CA THR A 87 -6.62 -6.59 17.11
C THR A 87 -6.43 -5.92 15.75
N TRP A 88 -5.60 -4.89 15.67
CA TRP A 88 -5.44 -4.07 14.48
C TRP A 88 -4.73 -4.79 13.35
N LYS A 89 -5.16 -4.49 12.12
CA LYS A 89 -4.47 -4.86 10.90
C LYS A 89 -3.48 -3.79 10.49
N VAL A 90 -2.33 -4.23 10.01
CA VAL A 90 -1.20 -3.35 9.70
C VAL A 90 -1.24 -2.94 8.24
N PHE A 91 -1.35 -1.64 8.01
CA PHE A 91 -1.49 -1.03 6.70
C PHE A 91 -0.17 -0.39 6.25
N LYS A 92 0.29 -0.78 5.07
CA LYS A 92 1.46 -0.22 4.38
C LYS A 92 1.05 0.62 3.20
N HIS A 93 1.45 1.90 3.19
CA HIS A 93 1.41 2.70 1.97
C HIS A 93 2.76 2.62 1.25
N SER A 94 2.73 2.31 -0.05
CA SER A 94 3.88 2.38 -0.94
C SER A 94 3.42 2.46 -2.39
N CYS A 95 3.65 3.58 -3.04
CA CYS A 95 3.41 3.74 -4.47
C CYS A 95 4.40 2.96 -5.34
N GLY A 96 4.05 2.78 -6.61
CA GLY A 96 4.94 2.35 -7.68
C GLY A 96 4.97 0.86 -7.96
N ALA A 97 5.95 0.46 -8.74
CA ALA A 97 6.22 -0.91 -9.18
C ALA A 97 6.91 -1.68 -8.04
N ILE A 98 6.15 -2.26 -7.13
CA ILE A 98 6.65 -2.87 -5.88
C ILE A 98 6.52 -4.39 -5.81
N ILE A 99 6.08 -5.06 -6.87
CA ILE A 99 5.94 -6.53 -6.88
C ILE A 99 7.18 -7.24 -6.34
N PRO A 100 8.43 -6.90 -6.73
CA PRO A 100 9.61 -7.58 -6.21
C PRO A 100 9.82 -7.40 -4.69
N ILE A 101 9.20 -6.39 -4.08
CA ILE A 101 9.32 -6.11 -2.64
C ILE A 101 8.17 -6.73 -1.84
N LEU A 102 7.04 -7.08 -2.47
CA LEU A 102 5.86 -7.64 -1.79
C LEU A 102 6.18 -8.85 -0.90
N PRO A 103 7.00 -9.83 -1.33
CA PRO A 103 7.37 -10.94 -0.44
C PRO A 103 8.04 -10.48 0.86
N GLY A 104 8.86 -9.44 0.80
CA GLY A 104 9.50 -8.85 1.98
C GLY A 104 8.51 -8.10 2.88
N LEU A 105 7.53 -7.42 2.29
CA LEU A 105 6.46 -6.75 3.05
C LEU A 105 5.56 -7.77 3.77
N ILE A 106 5.21 -8.86 3.10
CA ILE A 106 4.47 -9.97 3.72
C ILE A 106 5.28 -10.57 4.87
N GLU A 107 6.57 -10.86 4.62
CA GLU A 107 7.49 -11.38 5.63
C GLU A 107 7.66 -10.43 6.82
N ALA A 108 7.54 -9.12 6.61
CA ALA A 108 7.55 -8.10 7.65
C ALA A 108 6.23 -7.99 8.43
N GLY A 109 5.18 -8.74 8.06
CA GLY A 109 3.91 -8.77 8.76
C GLY A 109 2.92 -7.67 8.37
N PHE A 110 3.01 -7.11 7.16
CA PHE A 110 1.96 -6.21 6.67
C PHE A 110 0.75 -6.99 6.19
N ASP A 111 -0.45 -6.61 6.64
CA ASP A 111 -1.73 -7.23 6.25
C ASP A 111 -2.33 -6.57 4.99
N ILE A 112 -2.08 -5.27 4.82
CA ILE A 112 -2.76 -4.43 3.84
C ILE A 112 -1.73 -3.61 3.05
N ILE A 113 -1.89 -3.60 1.72
CA ILE A 113 -1.07 -2.80 0.81
C ILE A 113 -1.90 -1.68 0.17
N ASN A 114 -1.36 -0.46 0.12
CA ASN A 114 -1.98 0.72 -0.49
C ASN A 114 -0.90 1.65 -1.09
N PRO A 115 -1.19 2.37 -2.18
CA PRO A 115 -2.23 2.06 -3.13
C PRO A 115 -1.82 0.82 -3.94
N VAL A 116 -2.75 0.20 -4.62
CA VAL A 116 -2.39 -0.78 -5.65
C VAL A 116 -2.22 -0.01 -6.95
N GLN A 117 -0.99 0.36 -7.31
CA GLN A 117 -0.73 1.21 -8.48
C GLN A 117 -0.70 0.38 -9.76
N ILE A 118 -1.88 -0.04 -10.22
CA ILE A 118 -2.11 -0.96 -11.34
C ILE A 118 -1.52 -0.50 -12.69
N ASN A 119 -1.20 0.78 -12.83
CA ASN A 119 -0.57 1.37 -14.00
C ASN A 119 0.96 1.49 -13.88
N ALA A 120 1.55 1.05 -12.80
CA ALA A 120 2.99 0.90 -12.68
C ALA A 120 3.44 -0.44 -13.30
N LYS A 121 4.71 -0.50 -13.68
CA LYS A 121 5.28 -1.66 -14.36
C LYS A 121 5.08 -2.95 -13.56
N ASP A 122 4.62 -3.98 -14.23
CA ASP A 122 4.38 -5.33 -13.71
C ASP A 122 3.30 -5.43 -12.61
N MET A 123 2.61 -4.32 -12.27
CA MET A 123 1.56 -4.26 -11.24
C MET A 123 0.18 -4.69 -11.78
N ASP A 124 0.15 -5.76 -12.56
CA ASP A 124 -1.09 -6.33 -13.11
C ASP A 124 -1.99 -6.90 -12.02
N SER A 125 -3.28 -6.55 -12.04
CA SER A 125 -4.25 -6.92 -11.00
C SER A 125 -4.50 -8.43 -10.90
N HIS A 126 -4.49 -9.16 -12.03
CA HIS A 126 -4.63 -10.62 -12.03
C HIS A 126 -3.43 -11.26 -11.35
N ARG A 127 -2.24 -10.85 -11.76
CA ARG A 127 -0.98 -11.35 -11.17
C ARG A 127 -0.92 -11.07 -9.67
N LEU A 128 -1.22 -9.84 -9.26
CA LEU A 128 -1.25 -9.46 -7.84
C LEU A 128 -2.20 -10.34 -7.04
N LYS A 129 -3.41 -10.56 -7.57
CA LYS A 129 -4.42 -11.39 -6.91
C LYS A 129 -4.02 -12.85 -6.83
N GLU A 130 -3.44 -13.41 -7.89
CA GLU A 130 -3.01 -14.82 -7.93
C GLU A 130 -1.81 -15.08 -7.02
N GLU A 131 -0.79 -14.21 -7.06
CA GLU A 131 0.45 -14.45 -6.32
C GLU A 131 0.33 -14.06 -4.82
N PHE A 132 -0.43 -13.02 -4.48
CA PHE A 132 -0.42 -12.43 -3.13
C PHE A 132 -1.79 -12.31 -2.46
N GLY A 133 -2.88 -12.54 -3.18
CA GLY A 133 -4.25 -12.30 -2.68
C GLY A 133 -4.68 -13.17 -1.49
N SER A 134 -3.99 -14.28 -1.21
CA SER A 134 -4.22 -15.09 -0.01
C SER A 134 -3.51 -14.56 1.24
N GLN A 135 -2.57 -13.61 1.08
CA GLN A 135 -1.71 -13.12 2.16
C GLN A 135 -1.88 -11.62 2.40
N LEU A 136 -2.38 -10.87 1.39
CA LEU A 136 -2.54 -9.41 1.46
C LEU A 136 -3.97 -8.98 1.14
N THR A 137 -4.44 -7.99 1.85
CA THR A 137 -5.59 -7.19 1.43
C THR A 137 -5.11 -6.03 0.56
N PHE A 138 -5.70 -5.91 -0.63
CA PHE A 138 -5.43 -4.81 -1.56
C PHE A 138 -6.37 -3.64 -1.27
N TRP A 139 -5.82 -2.53 -0.78
CA TRP A 139 -6.57 -1.29 -0.57
C TRP A 139 -6.20 -0.28 -1.64
N GLY A 140 -6.92 -0.28 -2.73
CA GLY A 140 -6.67 0.53 -3.92
C GLY A 140 -6.67 -0.28 -5.20
N GLY A 141 -6.32 0.36 -6.32
CA GLY A 141 -6.33 -0.29 -7.63
C GLY A 141 -7.72 -0.37 -8.28
N GLY A 142 -8.74 0.23 -7.66
CA GLY A 142 -10.10 0.18 -8.17
C GLY A 142 -10.33 1.00 -9.45
N ILE A 143 -9.56 2.07 -9.64
CA ILE A 143 -9.59 2.90 -10.86
C ILE A 143 -8.23 3.55 -11.10
N ASP A 144 -7.75 3.46 -12.35
CA ASP A 144 -6.56 4.19 -12.81
C ASP A 144 -6.86 5.69 -12.86
N THR A 145 -6.12 6.45 -12.06
CA THR A 145 -6.25 7.91 -11.93
C THR A 145 -5.38 8.71 -12.89
N GLN A 146 -4.52 8.05 -13.67
CA GLN A 146 -3.62 8.70 -14.62
C GLN A 146 -4.17 8.69 -16.05
N GLN A 147 -4.85 7.65 -16.48
CA GLN A 147 -5.32 7.48 -17.85
C GLN A 147 -6.84 7.31 -17.92
N ILE A 148 -7.39 6.35 -17.18
CA ILE A 148 -8.79 5.97 -17.34
C ILE A 148 -9.72 7.03 -16.74
N LEU A 149 -9.53 7.39 -15.49
CA LEU A 149 -10.43 8.31 -14.79
C LEU A 149 -10.45 9.73 -15.41
N PRO A 150 -9.30 10.34 -15.79
CA PRO A 150 -9.32 11.68 -16.38
C PRO A 150 -9.72 11.74 -17.86
N PHE A 151 -9.47 10.67 -18.65
CA PHE A 151 -9.57 10.75 -20.12
C PHE A 151 -10.56 9.74 -20.72
N GLY A 152 -11.04 8.79 -19.93
CA GLY A 152 -12.05 7.82 -20.37
C GLY A 152 -13.47 8.42 -20.44
N THR A 153 -14.35 7.74 -21.15
CA THR A 153 -15.79 8.00 -21.12
C THR A 153 -16.43 7.39 -19.87
N PRO A 154 -17.61 7.86 -19.43
CA PRO A 154 -18.34 7.24 -18.32
C PRO A 154 -18.55 5.73 -18.47
N ASP A 155 -18.73 5.22 -19.69
CA ASP A 155 -18.89 3.77 -19.94
C ASP A 155 -17.56 3.01 -19.79
N GLU A 156 -16.45 3.61 -20.14
CA GLU A 156 -15.12 3.05 -19.88
C GLU A 156 -14.80 3.02 -18.39
N ILE A 157 -15.17 4.07 -17.65
CA ILE A 157 -15.05 4.09 -16.18
C ILE A 157 -15.83 2.92 -15.57
N ARG A 158 -17.11 2.74 -15.97
CA ARG A 158 -17.95 1.64 -15.46
C ARG A 158 -17.32 0.27 -15.70
N ARG A 159 -16.89 0.01 -16.95
CA ARG A 159 -16.24 -1.27 -17.30
C ARG A 159 -14.97 -1.51 -16.51
N HIS A 160 -14.14 -0.48 -16.36
CA HIS A 160 -12.88 -0.59 -15.60
C HIS A 160 -13.14 -0.89 -14.12
N VAL A 161 -14.06 -0.17 -13.49
CA VAL A 161 -14.44 -0.37 -12.08
C VAL A 161 -14.97 -1.78 -11.84
N ILE A 162 -15.90 -2.25 -12.69
CA ILE A 162 -16.45 -3.61 -12.60
C ILE A 162 -15.31 -4.63 -12.71
N GLY A 163 -14.46 -4.52 -13.74
CA GLY A 163 -13.37 -5.45 -13.97
C GLY A 163 -12.38 -5.49 -12.79
N GLN A 164 -12.01 -4.34 -12.23
CA GLN A 164 -11.11 -4.31 -11.05
C GLN A 164 -11.77 -4.94 -9.82
N CYS A 165 -13.07 -4.70 -9.60
CA CYS A 165 -13.81 -5.32 -8.52
C CYS A 165 -13.91 -6.85 -8.69
N GLU A 166 -14.11 -7.35 -9.90
CA GLU A 166 -14.16 -8.79 -10.20
C GLU A 166 -12.80 -9.46 -10.01
N ILE A 167 -11.70 -8.80 -10.42
CA ILE A 167 -10.35 -9.36 -10.30
C ILE A 167 -9.87 -9.32 -8.86
N LEU A 168 -9.75 -8.12 -8.28
CA LEU A 168 -9.16 -7.94 -6.95
C LEU A 168 -10.11 -8.37 -5.82
N GLY A 169 -11.43 -8.30 -6.05
CA GLY A 169 -12.47 -8.69 -5.09
C GLY A 169 -12.74 -10.19 -5.01
N ARG A 170 -12.25 -10.98 -5.96
CA ARG A 170 -12.42 -12.43 -5.97
C ARG A 170 -11.92 -13.03 -4.65
N ASP A 171 -12.74 -13.82 -3.99
CA ASP A 171 -12.45 -14.46 -2.70
C ASP A 171 -12.15 -13.48 -1.54
N GLY A 172 -12.54 -12.20 -1.66
CA GLY A 172 -12.31 -11.17 -0.63
C GLY A 172 -10.94 -10.51 -0.69
N GLY A 173 -10.52 -9.85 0.41
CA GLY A 173 -9.21 -9.20 0.50
C GLY A 173 -9.04 -7.97 -0.41
N PHE A 174 -10.14 -7.25 -0.71
CA PHE A 174 -10.12 -6.04 -1.51
C PHE A 174 -10.94 -4.91 -0.88
N ILE A 175 -10.35 -3.74 -0.77
CA ILE A 175 -11.02 -2.50 -0.38
C ILE A 175 -10.88 -1.52 -1.53
N PHE A 176 -12.01 -1.20 -2.16
CA PHE A 176 -12.01 -0.29 -3.29
C PHE A 176 -11.52 1.10 -2.89
N ASN A 177 -10.52 1.57 -3.60
CA ASN A 177 -10.05 2.96 -3.58
C ASN A 177 -9.45 3.29 -4.96
N ALA A 178 -9.46 4.56 -5.32
CA ALA A 178 -8.71 5.03 -6.47
C ALA A 178 -7.20 4.81 -6.27
N VAL A 179 -6.44 4.62 -7.35
CA VAL A 179 -4.99 4.41 -7.27
C VAL A 179 -4.30 5.59 -6.57
N HIS A 180 -4.76 6.80 -6.84
CA HIS A 180 -4.23 8.02 -6.23
C HIS A 180 -5.35 9.05 -6.04
N ASN A 181 -5.03 10.22 -5.49
CA ASN A 181 -5.96 11.33 -5.36
C ASN A 181 -6.60 11.70 -6.71
N ILE A 182 -7.91 11.91 -6.71
CA ILE A 182 -8.64 12.42 -7.88
C ILE A 182 -8.20 13.86 -8.12
N GLN A 183 -7.61 14.10 -9.28
CA GLN A 183 -7.04 15.39 -9.65
C GLN A 183 -8.11 16.33 -10.26
N ALA A 184 -7.82 17.63 -10.29
CA ALA A 184 -8.74 18.65 -10.79
C ALA A 184 -9.09 18.54 -12.29
N ASN A 185 -8.30 17.80 -13.08
CA ASN A 185 -8.54 17.55 -14.49
C ASN A 185 -9.54 16.41 -14.76
N VAL A 186 -10.04 15.74 -13.72
CA VAL A 186 -11.03 14.66 -13.88
C VAL A 186 -12.42 15.27 -14.11
N PRO A 187 -13.11 14.90 -15.22
CA PRO A 187 -14.48 15.31 -15.47
C PRO A 187 -15.44 14.84 -14.38
N ILE A 188 -16.38 15.71 -13.97
CA ILE A 188 -17.32 15.35 -12.90
C ILE A 188 -18.22 14.16 -13.26
N GLU A 189 -18.58 14.02 -14.55
CA GLU A 189 -19.34 12.88 -15.06
C GLU A 189 -18.61 11.55 -14.86
N ASN A 190 -17.28 11.53 -14.93
CA ASN A 190 -16.46 10.34 -14.66
C ASN A 190 -16.45 10.00 -13.17
N VAL A 191 -16.40 11.00 -12.31
CA VAL A 191 -16.52 10.81 -10.85
C VAL A 191 -17.90 10.26 -10.50
N VAL A 192 -18.97 10.81 -11.10
CA VAL A 192 -20.34 10.31 -10.90
C VAL A 192 -20.46 8.86 -11.38
N ALA A 193 -19.96 8.56 -12.59
CA ALA A 193 -19.97 7.19 -13.13
C ALA A 193 -19.24 6.18 -12.23
N LEU A 194 -18.11 6.58 -11.67
CA LEU A 194 -17.34 5.79 -10.70
C LEU A 194 -18.21 5.41 -9.49
N PHE A 195 -18.78 6.41 -8.79
CA PHE A 195 -19.54 6.16 -7.56
C PHE A 195 -20.89 5.48 -7.80
N ASP A 196 -21.57 5.77 -8.90
CA ASP A 196 -22.83 5.09 -9.27
C ASP A 196 -22.58 3.61 -9.59
N THR A 197 -21.47 3.29 -10.25
CA THR A 197 -21.06 1.90 -10.49
C THR A 197 -20.80 1.17 -9.18
N LEU A 198 -20.04 1.77 -8.27
CA LEU A 198 -19.78 1.16 -6.97
C LEU A 198 -21.06 0.92 -6.16
N LYS A 199 -22.01 1.84 -6.20
CA LYS A 199 -23.31 1.64 -5.54
C LYS A 199 -24.06 0.45 -6.14
N SER A 200 -24.03 0.27 -7.46
CA SER A 200 -24.72 -0.84 -8.14
C SER A 200 -24.10 -2.22 -7.81
N LEU A 201 -22.82 -2.27 -7.49
CA LEU A 201 -22.11 -3.51 -7.12
C LEU A 201 -22.33 -3.94 -5.66
N ARG A 202 -22.91 -3.07 -4.83
CA ARG A 202 -23.20 -3.37 -3.41
C ARG A 202 -24.58 -4.02 -3.19
N ASN A 203 -25.41 -4.06 -4.21
CA ASN A 203 -26.75 -4.65 -4.21
C ASN A 203 -26.71 -6.05 -4.83
#